data_f67abd464d2be1a41fbf71af43b52217
#
_entry.id   f67abd464d2be1a41fbf71af43b52217
#
_cell.length_a   1.000
_cell.length_b   1.000
_cell.length_c   1.000
_cell.angle_alpha   90.00
_cell.angle_beta   90.00
_cell.angle_gamma   90.00
#
_symmetry.space_group_name_H-M   'P 1'
#
loop_
_entity.id
_entity.type
_entity.pdbx_description
1 polymer ?
#
loop_
_entity_poly.entity_id
_entity_poly.type
_entity_poly.pdbx_seq_one_letter_code
_entity_poly.pdbx_strand_id
1 'polypeptide(L)'
;DGSDNAKQFLEIADLVIICIYPRIIKDFMMENRNNFKDGAIVTDVAGIKGTLIKQLDDIIPDNIDFIFGHPMAGRENKGIDHATAECYKGANYLLIDTERNDDDNVLLLQAIIYKLGFKRIIRISSGFHDQIIAFTSHLPHVMAVSLINSDVEARNTEIYMGGSYRDATRVAAVSYTHLTL
;
A
#
# COMPACT_ATOMS: atom_id res chain seq x y z
N ASP A 1 -14.63 7.23 16.66
CA ASP A 1 -15.95 6.79 16.25
C ASP A 1 -15.82 5.96 14.98
N GLY A 2 -16.63 4.92 14.84
CA GLY A 2 -16.68 4.05 13.68
C GLY A 2 -18.09 3.96 13.12
N SER A 3 -18.22 3.80 11.81
CA SER A 3 -19.50 3.60 11.14
C SER A 3 -19.29 2.82 9.84
N ASP A 4 -20.28 2.01 9.49
CA ASP A 4 -20.34 1.35 8.18
C ASP A 4 -20.80 2.31 7.06
N ASN A 5 -21.18 3.55 7.40
CA ASN A 5 -21.60 4.57 6.47
C ASN A 5 -20.44 5.54 6.18
N ALA A 6 -19.70 5.30 5.12
CA ALA A 6 -18.59 6.14 4.70
C ALA A 6 -19.03 7.59 4.38
N LYS A 7 -20.21 7.77 3.80
CA LYS A 7 -20.71 9.07 3.33
C LYS A 7 -20.63 10.15 4.40
N GLN A 8 -21.14 9.89 5.62
CA GLN A 8 -21.17 10.89 6.68
C GLN A 8 -19.78 11.41 7.11
N PHE A 9 -18.73 10.61 6.91
CA PHE A 9 -17.36 11.01 7.21
C PHE A 9 -16.71 11.71 6.02
N LEU A 10 -16.96 11.24 4.80
CA LEU A 10 -16.41 11.83 3.59
C LEU A 10 -16.85 13.28 3.39
N GLU A 11 -18.10 13.61 3.76
CA GLU A 11 -18.67 14.96 3.63
C GLU A 11 -18.00 16.02 4.53
N ILE A 12 -17.27 15.58 5.57
CA ILE A 12 -16.64 16.48 6.56
C ILE A 12 -15.13 16.34 6.68
N ALA A 13 -14.55 15.28 6.11
CA ALA A 13 -13.13 14.98 6.25
C ALA A 13 -12.26 15.87 5.36
N ASP A 14 -11.26 16.53 5.95
CA ASP A 14 -10.23 17.27 5.22
C ASP A 14 -9.16 16.32 4.64
N LEU A 15 -8.94 15.17 5.28
CA LEU A 15 -8.02 14.13 4.83
C LEU A 15 -8.69 12.76 4.91
N VAL A 16 -8.65 12.04 3.78
CA VAL A 16 -9.14 10.66 3.67
C VAL A 16 -7.98 9.74 3.30
N ILE A 17 -7.75 8.71 4.12
CA ILE A 17 -6.74 7.68 3.83
C ILE A 17 -7.44 6.37 3.52
N ILE A 18 -7.36 5.93 2.27
CA ILE A 18 -8.01 4.71 1.76
C ILE A 18 -7.15 3.50 2.07
N CYS A 19 -7.53 2.74 3.10
CA CYS A 19 -6.83 1.54 3.58
C CYS A 19 -7.60 0.26 3.26
N ILE A 20 -8.06 0.10 2.03
CA ILE A 20 -8.82 -1.07 1.57
C ILE A 20 -8.04 -1.81 0.47
N TYR A 21 -8.50 -3.02 0.11
CA TYR A 21 -7.84 -3.79 -0.95
C TYR A 21 -7.87 -3.06 -2.29
N PRO A 22 -6.76 -3.07 -3.06
CA PRO A 22 -6.67 -2.33 -4.34
C PRO A 22 -7.81 -2.62 -5.31
N ARG A 23 -8.29 -3.86 -5.34
CA ARG A 23 -9.38 -4.30 -6.25
C ARG A 23 -10.73 -3.62 -6.00
N ILE A 24 -10.96 -3.12 -4.77
CA ILE A 24 -12.22 -2.48 -4.40
C ILE A 24 -12.12 -0.94 -4.31
N ILE A 25 -10.93 -0.37 -4.47
CA ILE A 25 -10.76 1.10 -4.43
C ILE A 25 -11.57 1.77 -5.53
N LYS A 26 -11.57 1.19 -6.75
CA LYS A 26 -12.32 1.72 -7.87
C LYS A 26 -13.82 1.81 -7.55
N ASP A 27 -14.41 0.73 -7.07
CA ASP A 27 -15.84 0.67 -6.75
C ASP A 27 -16.17 1.65 -5.61
N PHE A 28 -15.35 1.68 -4.57
CA PHE A 28 -15.48 2.66 -3.48
C PHE A 28 -15.45 4.11 -3.98
N MET A 29 -14.53 4.46 -4.87
CA MET A 29 -14.44 5.80 -5.45
C MET A 29 -15.66 6.13 -6.31
N MET A 30 -16.13 5.18 -7.12
CA MET A 30 -17.34 5.35 -7.95
C MET A 30 -18.60 5.58 -7.10
N GLU A 31 -18.79 4.77 -6.08
CA GLU A 31 -19.96 4.83 -5.19
C GLU A 31 -19.99 6.13 -4.36
N ASN A 32 -18.81 6.64 -3.99
CA ASN A 32 -18.69 7.81 -3.12
C ASN A 32 -18.25 9.10 -3.84
N ARG A 33 -18.21 9.11 -5.16
CA ARG A 33 -17.70 10.24 -5.97
C ARG A 33 -18.25 11.60 -5.57
N ASN A 34 -19.52 11.67 -5.20
CA ASN A 34 -20.23 12.90 -4.86
C ASN A 34 -20.31 13.18 -3.36
N ASN A 35 -19.62 12.37 -2.55
CA ASN A 35 -19.70 12.47 -1.09
C ASN A 35 -18.45 13.09 -0.45
N PHE A 36 -17.39 13.31 -1.21
CA PHE A 36 -16.18 13.93 -0.67
C PHE A 36 -16.40 15.44 -0.42
N LYS A 37 -15.84 15.90 0.70
CA LYS A 37 -15.78 17.33 0.98
C LYS A 37 -14.96 18.06 -0.08
N ASP A 38 -15.42 19.22 -0.52
CA ASP A 38 -14.68 20.06 -1.45
C ASP A 38 -13.31 20.45 -0.88
N GLY A 39 -12.27 20.27 -1.66
CA GLY A 39 -10.88 20.54 -1.28
C GLY A 39 -10.26 19.45 -0.38
N ALA A 40 -10.93 18.32 -0.16
CA ALA A 40 -10.35 17.23 0.62
C ALA A 40 -9.12 16.64 -0.05
N ILE A 41 -8.11 16.34 0.75
CA ILE A 41 -6.96 15.52 0.34
C ILE A 41 -7.35 14.05 0.50
N VAL A 42 -7.22 13.28 -0.57
CA VAL A 42 -7.46 11.83 -0.54
C VAL A 42 -6.15 11.12 -0.87
N THR A 43 -5.80 10.09 -0.12
CA THR A 43 -4.62 9.26 -0.41
C THR A 43 -4.94 7.79 -0.20
N ASP A 44 -4.23 6.91 -0.88
CA ASP A 44 -4.31 5.47 -0.70
C ASP A 44 -3.00 4.89 -0.15
N VAL A 45 -3.03 3.64 0.27
CA VAL A 45 -1.86 2.89 0.76
C VAL A 45 -1.58 1.63 -0.05
N ALA A 46 -2.16 1.50 -1.23
CA ALA A 46 -2.04 0.31 -2.05
C ALA A 46 -0.61 0.07 -2.55
N GLY A 47 -0.23 -1.19 -2.68
CA GLY A 47 1.11 -1.60 -3.18
C GLY A 47 1.27 -1.56 -4.70
N ILE A 48 0.22 -1.28 -5.46
CA ILE A 48 0.22 -1.16 -6.94
C ILE A 48 -0.21 0.24 -7.34
N LYS A 49 0.43 0.85 -8.35
CA LYS A 49 0.15 2.22 -8.75
C LYS A 49 -0.23 2.38 -10.21
N GLY A 50 0.53 1.84 -11.14
CA GLY A 50 0.25 2.08 -12.56
C GLY A 50 -1.13 1.65 -13.01
N THR A 51 -1.60 0.49 -12.54
CA THR A 51 -2.97 0.01 -12.83
C THR A 51 -4.01 0.84 -12.07
N LEU A 52 -3.78 1.14 -10.79
CA LEU A 52 -4.73 1.89 -9.96
C LEU A 52 -4.95 3.30 -10.52
N ILE A 53 -3.87 4.01 -10.86
CA ILE A 53 -3.95 5.36 -11.45
C ILE A 53 -4.80 5.35 -12.72
N LYS A 54 -4.52 4.41 -13.65
CA LYS A 54 -5.30 4.27 -14.88
C LYS A 54 -6.78 3.97 -14.65
N GLN A 55 -7.07 3.18 -13.61
CA GLN A 55 -8.46 2.84 -13.27
C GLN A 55 -9.24 3.99 -12.65
N LEU A 56 -8.54 4.92 -12.00
CA LEU A 56 -9.14 6.05 -11.29
C LEU A 56 -9.12 7.36 -12.07
N ASP A 57 -8.42 7.44 -13.18
CA ASP A 57 -8.17 8.67 -13.93
C ASP A 57 -9.46 9.45 -14.28
N ASP A 58 -10.48 8.75 -14.78
CA ASP A 58 -11.80 9.32 -15.10
C ASP A 58 -12.80 9.31 -13.94
N ILE A 59 -12.40 8.74 -12.77
CA ILE A 59 -13.29 8.53 -11.62
C ILE A 59 -13.06 9.55 -10.54
N ILE A 60 -11.82 9.96 -10.32
CA ILE A 60 -11.46 10.97 -9.32
C ILE A 60 -12.20 12.27 -9.62
N PRO A 61 -13.06 12.76 -8.71
CA PRO A 61 -13.77 14.02 -8.93
C PRO A 61 -12.81 15.21 -8.84
N ASP A 62 -13.17 16.31 -9.55
CA ASP A 62 -12.33 17.50 -9.63
C ASP A 62 -12.29 18.33 -8.34
N ASN A 63 -13.22 18.08 -7.42
CA ASN A 63 -13.31 18.80 -6.15
C ASN A 63 -12.41 18.26 -5.04
N ILE A 64 -11.61 17.21 -5.30
CA ILE A 64 -10.63 16.65 -4.35
C ILE A 64 -9.24 16.59 -4.95
N ASP A 65 -8.24 16.51 -4.08
CA ASP A 65 -6.86 16.23 -4.48
C ASP A 65 -6.47 14.80 -4.11
N PHE A 66 -6.39 13.91 -5.10
CA PHE A 66 -6.03 12.51 -4.87
C PHE A 66 -4.53 12.31 -5.09
N ILE A 67 -3.79 12.13 -4.00
CA ILE A 67 -2.34 11.96 -3.96
C ILE A 67 -2.02 10.49 -3.67
N PHE A 68 -1.48 9.77 -4.64
CA PHE A 68 -1.20 8.35 -4.49
C PHE A 68 -0.04 8.07 -3.54
N GLY A 69 -0.21 7.12 -2.62
CA GLY A 69 0.75 6.79 -1.59
C GLY A 69 1.03 5.29 -1.45
N HIS A 70 2.25 4.94 -1.03
CA HIS A 70 2.61 3.57 -0.72
C HIS A 70 3.58 3.54 0.48
N PRO A 71 3.10 3.25 1.69
CA PRO A 71 3.97 3.04 2.83
C PRO A 71 4.79 1.76 2.64
N MET A 72 6.12 1.87 2.65
CA MET A 72 7.03 0.72 2.61
C MET A 72 7.13 0.09 4.01
N ALA A 73 5.97 -0.19 4.57
CA ALA A 73 5.77 -0.74 5.90
C ALA A 73 4.64 -1.75 5.84
N GLY A 74 4.87 -2.95 6.33
CA GLY A 74 3.88 -4.00 6.37
C GLY A 74 4.23 -5.03 7.43
N ARG A 75 3.24 -5.81 7.81
CA ARG A 75 3.40 -6.96 8.72
C ARG A 75 2.76 -8.18 8.09
N GLU A 76 3.27 -9.34 8.48
CA GLU A 76 2.75 -10.63 8.04
C GLU A 76 1.38 -10.93 8.66
N ASN A 77 1.10 -10.37 9.84
CA ASN A 77 -0.17 -10.55 10.56
C ASN A 77 -1.25 -9.61 10.04
N LYS A 78 -2.49 -10.09 9.98
CA LYS A 78 -3.67 -9.35 9.52
C LYS A 78 -4.61 -9.01 10.68
N GLY A 79 -5.42 -7.98 10.47
CA GLY A 79 -6.48 -7.57 11.39
C GLY A 79 -6.08 -6.49 12.37
N ILE A 80 -7.09 -5.89 12.98
CA ILE A 80 -6.94 -4.73 13.88
C ILE A 80 -6.14 -5.05 15.13
N ASP A 81 -6.19 -6.29 15.62
CA ASP A 81 -5.47 -6.74 16.82
C ASP A 81 -3.95 -6.70 16.64
N HIS A 82 -3.48 -6.68 15.39
CA HIS A 82 -2.07 -6.58 15.03
C HIS A 82 -1.67 -5.19 14.56
N ALA A 83 -2.61 -4.24 14.53
CA ALA A 83 -2.33 -2.87 14.12
C ALA A 83 -1.50 -2.15 15.19
N THR A 84 -0.37 -1.54 14.77
CA THR A 84 0.49 -0.75 15.64
C THR A 84 1.23 0.30 14.84
N ALA A 85 1.37 1.49 15.40
CA ALA A 85 2.13 2.60 14.80
C ALA A 85 3.63 2.30 14.70
N GLU A 86 4.14 1.34 15.46
CA GLU A 86 5.56 0.98 15.44
C GLU A 86 6.04 0.48 14.06
N CYS A 87 5.14 -0.08 13.23
CA CYS A 87 5.50 -0.54 11.89
C CYS A 87 5.93 0.61 10.96
N TYR A 88 5.51 1.84 11.23
CA TYR A 88 5.86 3.01 10.42
C TYR A 88 7.20 3.64 10.80
N LYS A 89 7.67 3.41 12.04
CA LYS A 89 8.90 4.02 12.54
C LYS A 89 10.11 3.60 11.73
N GLY A 90 10.75 4.57 11.11
CA GLY A 90 11.94 4.34 10.30
C GLY A 90 11.69 3.78 8.91
N ALA A 91 10.44 3.47 8.54
CA ALA A 91 10.09 3.02 7.20
C ALA A 91 10.18 4.17 6.18
N ASN A 92 10.27 3.81 4.90
CA ASN A 92 10.15 4.76 3.79
C ASN A 92 8.69 4.86 3.35
N TYR A 93 8.33 6.00 2.76
CA TYR A 93 7.03 6.21 2.11
C TYR A 93 7.28 6.63 0.66
N LEU A 94 6.64 5.94 -0.28
CA LEU A 94 6.66 6.33 -1.69
C LEU A 94 5.43 7.17 -1.96
N LEU A 95 5.63 8.33 -2.56
CA LEU A 95 4.57 9.26 -2.91
C LEU A 95 4.61 9.48 -4.42
N ILE A 96 3.48 9.24 -5.06
CA ILE A 96 3.31 9.40 -6.49
C ILE A 96 2.32 10.54 -6.70
N ASP A 97 2.85 11.71 -6.90
CA ASP A 97 2.09 12.86 -7.30
C ASP A 97 1.96 12.92 -8.82
N THR A 98 0.92 13.56 -9.28
CA THR A 98 0.60 13.77 -10.69
C THR A 98 0.55 15.29 -10.97
N GLU A 99 0.50 15.68 -12.23
CA GLU A 99 0.36 17.09 -12.62
C GLU A 99 -0.97 17.74 -12.14
N ARG A 100 -1.92 16.92 -11.66
CA ARG A 100 -3.20 17.38 -11.10
C ARG A 100 -3.11 17.78 -9.63
N ASN A 101 -2.04 17.37 -8.93
CA ASN A 101 -1.93 17.59 -7.49
C ASN A 101 -1.47 19.01 -7.17
N ASP A 102 -2.06 19.59 -6.15
CA ASP A 102 -1.66 20.87 -5.58
C ASP A 102 -0.40 20.69 -4.71
N ASP A 103 0.61 21.53 -4.93
CA ASP A 103 1.89 21.43 -4.22
C ASP A 103 1.75 21.64 -2.71
N ASP A 104 0.85 22.52 -2.24
CA ASP A 104 0.61 22.77 -0.82
C ASP A 104 -0.04 21.54 -0.16
N ASN A 105 -0.95 20.87 -0.85
CA ASN A 105 -1.57 19.64 -0.39
C ASN A 105 -0.54 18.48 -0.32
N VAL A 106 0.33 18.38 -1.31
CA VAL A 106 1.45 17.43 -1.31
C VAL A 106 2.37 17.68 -0.11
N LEU A 107 2.74 18.92 0.15
CA LEU A 107 3.57 19.31 1.29
C LEU A 107 2.88 19.03 2.63
N LEU A 108 1.58 19.30 2.74
CA LEU A 108 0.79 19.00 3.93
C LEU A 108 0.74 17.49 4.21
N LEU A 109 0.46 16.69 3.17
CA LEU A 109 0.46 15.23 3.29
C LEU A 109 1.85 14.70 3.71
N GLN A 110 2.94 15.22 3.14
CA GLN A 110 4.30 14.88 3.57
C GLN A 110 4.55 15.18 5.05
N ALA A 111 4.11 16.35 5.53
CA ALA A 111 4.25 16.72 6.93
C ALA A 111 3.51 15.74 7.87
N ILE A 112 2.33 15.28 7.46
CA ILE A 112 1.55 14.26 8.19
C ILE A 112 2.28 12.92 8.19
N ILE A 113 2.79 12.48 7.04
CA ILE A 113 3.54 11.22 6.92
C ILE A 113 4.79 11.22 7.82
N TYR A 114 5.53 12.33 7.89
CA TYR A 114 6.66 12.44 8.84
C TYR A 114 6.22 12.35 10.30
N LYS A 115 5.09 12.96 10.67
CA LYS A 115 4.52 12.85 12.02
C LYS A 115 4.09 11.44 12.39
N LEU A 116 3.70 10.61 11.41
CA LEU A 116 3.41 9.19 11.59
C LEU A 116 4.66 8.35 11.87
N GLY A 117 5.87 8.92 11.73
CA GLY A 117 7.13 8.26 12.06
C GLY A 117 7.91 7.70 10.88
N PHE A 118 7.48 7.93 9.65
CA PHE A 118 8.26 7.57 8.47
C PHE A 118 9.57 8.35 8.42
N LYS A 119 10.66 7.65 8.07
CA LYS A 119 12.01 8.24 8.04
C LYS A 119 12.27 9.05 6.76
N ARG A 120 11.70 8.62 5.65
CA ARG A 120 11.97 9.19 4.34
C ARG A 120 10.73 9.12 3.46
N ILE A 121 10.45 10.22 2.79
CA ILE A 121 9.45 10.29 1.73
C ILE A 121 10.18 10.43 0.39
N ILE A 122 9.83 9.60 -0.58
CA ILE A 122 10.45 9.57 -1.89
C ILE A 122 9.35 9.81 -2.92
N ARG A 123 9.45 10.92 -3.66
CA ARG A 123 8.55 11.22 -4.79
C ARG A 123 9.08 10.51 -6.03
N ILE A 124 8.24 9.73 -6.68
CA ILE A 124 8.60 8.95 -7.87
C ILE A 124 7.43 8.89 -8.85
N SER A 125 7.74 8.62 -10.13
CA SER A 125 6.71 8.35 -11.12
C SER A 125 6.05 6.97 -10.90
N SER A 126 4.81 6.80 -11.34
CA SER A 126 4.08 5.53 -11.25
C SER A 126 4.79 4.38 -11.97
N GLY A 127 5.39 4.67 -13.14
CA GLY A 127 6.13 3.66 -13.90
C GLY A 127 7.38 3.18 -13.18
N PHE A 128 8.14 4.11 -12.57
CA PHE A 128 9.32 3.74 -11.79
C PHE A 128 8.93 3.05 -10.48
N HIS A 129 7.83 3.48 -9.85
CA HIS A 129 7.28 2.79 -8.67
C HIS A 129 7.06 1.31 -8.97
N ASP A 130 6.32 0.97 -10.03
CA ASP A 130 5.98 -0.42 -10.32
C ASP A 130 7.23 -1.26 -10.65
N GLN A 131 8.20 -0.68 -11.36
CA GLN A 131 9.48 -1.34 -11.63
C GLN A 131 10.26 -1.65 -10.35
N ILE A 132 10.39 -0.68 -9.44
CA ILE A 132 11.15 -0.88 -8.21
C ILE A 132 10.44 -1.84 -7.25
N ILE A 133 9.11 -1.81 -7.17
CA ILE A 133 8.33 -2.76 -6.37
C ILE A 133 8.43 -4.18 -6.94
N ALA A 134 8.39 -4.33 -8.26
CA ALA A 134 8.61 -5.63 -8.89
C ALA A 134 9.97 -6.22 -8.51
N PHE A 135 11.01 -5.39 -8.47
CA PHE A 135 12.36 -5.82 -8.14
C PHE A 135 12.57 -6.05 -6.63
N THR A 136 12.12 -5.12 -5.80
CA THR A 136 12.46 -5.15 -4.35
C THR A 136 11.48 -5.96 -3.50
N SER A 137 10.25 -6.18 -4.00
CA SER A 137 9.19 -6.89 -3.26
C SER A 137 8.76 -8.17 -3.97
N HIS A 138 8.35 -8.10 -5.23
CA HIS A 138 7.79 -9.27 -5.91
C HIS A 138 8.86 -10.31 -6.24
N LEU A 139 10.02 -9.90 -6.77
CA LEU A 139 11.08 -10.84 -7.12
C LEU A 139 11.58 -11.66 -5.92
N PRO A 140 11.85 -11.09 -4.74
CA PRO A 140 12.18 -11.87 -3.55
C PRO A 140 11.11 -12.90 -3.17
N HIS A 141 9.81 -12.57 -3.32
CA HIS A 141 8.74 -13.53 -3.07
C HIS A 141 8.74 -14.68 -4.07
N VAL A 142 8.89 -14.38 -5.36
CA VAL A 142 8.99 -15.41 -6.41
C VAL A 142 10.18 -16.33 -6.15
N MET A 143 11.34 -15.76 -5.80
CA MET A 143 12.53 -16.55 -5.47
C MET A 143 12.30 -17.45 -4.26
N ALA A 144 11.69 -16.95 -3.18
CA ALA A 144 11.39 -17.71 -1.99
C ALA A 144 10.43 -18.87 -2.26
N VAL A 145 9.35 -18.61 -2.99
CA VAL A 145 8.37 -19.65 -3.40
C VAL A 145 9.02 -20.69 -4.31
N SER A 146 9.82 -20.24 -5.28
CA SER A 146 10.53 -21.15 -6.18
C SER A 146 11.53 -22.04 -5.41
N LEU A 147 12.23 -21.50 -4.42
CA LEU A 147 13.14 -22.24 -3.58
C LEU A 147 12.40 -23.33 -2.79
N ILE A 148 11.28 -23.02 -2.17
CA ILE A 148 10.45 -24.01 -1.45
C ILE A 148 9.92 -25.07 -2.41
N ASN A 149 9.37 -24.66 -3.55
CA ASN A 149 8.79 -25.59 -4.53
C ASN A 149 9.84 -26.47 -5.22
N SER A 150 11.12 -26.10 -5.18
CA SER A 150 12.22 -26.93 -5.67
C SER A 150 12.67 -28.00 -4.69
N ASP A 151 12.16 -27.98 -3.46
CA ASP A 151 12.48 -29.02 -2.48
C ASP A 151 11.84 -30.34 -2.88
N VAL A 152 12.57 -31.42 -2.63
CA VAL A 152 12.13 -32.77 -2.98
C VAL A 152 11.38 -33.36 -1.79
N GLU A 153 10.21 -33.92 -2.05
CA GLU A 153 9.42 -34.62 -1.06
C GLU A 153 10.26 -35.68 -0.30
N ALA A 154 10.08 -35.77 1.00
CA ALA A 154 10.82 -36.66 1.92
C ALA A 154 12.31 -36.33 2.15
N ARG A 155 12.80 -35.17 1.70
CA ARG A 155 14.17 -34.71 1.98
C ARG A 155 14.36 -34.32 3.47
N ASN A 156 13.27 -33.99 4.17
CA ASN A 156 13.26 -33.46 5.55
C ASN A 156 14.14 -32.22 5.70
N THR A 157 14.08 -31.30 4.74
CA THR A 157 14.92 -30.10 4.62
C THR A 157 14.92 -29.27 5.89
N GLU A 158 13.81 -29.25 6.63
CA GLU A 158 13.67 -28.55 7.91
C GLU A 158 14.71 -28.96 8.98
N ILE A 159 15.18 -30.20 8.95
CA ILE A 159 16.18 -30.70 9.88
C ILE A 159 17.57 -30.14 9.54
N TYR A 160 17.83 -29.87 8.29
CA TYR A 160 19.15 -29.47 7.76
C TYR A 160 19.26 -27.98 7.49
N MET A 161 18.13 -27.22 7.55
CA MET A 161 18.15 -25.81 7.17
C MET A 161 18.92 -24.96 8.18
N GLY A 162 19.86 -24.17 7.65
CA GLY A 162 20.55 -23.10 8.36
C GLY A 162 19.79 -21.75 8.27
N GLY A 163 20.42 -20.70 8.83
CA GLY A 163 19.86 -19.35 8.83
C GLY A 163 19.55 -18.82 7.43
N SER A 164 20.46 -19.01 6.48
CA SER A 164 20.30 -18.52 5.10
C SER A 164 19.06 -19.07 4.39
N TYR A 165 18.78 -20.38 4.56
CA TYR A 165 17.57 -20.97 3.98
C TYR A 165 16.31 -20.43 4.64
N ARG A 166 16.31 -20.35 5.97
CA ARG A 166 15.18 -19.81 6.76
C ARG A 166 14.87 -18.36 6.39
N ASP A 167 15.91 -17.53 6.29
CA ASP A 167 15.74 -16.12 5.93
C ASP A 167 15.23 -15.95 4.50
N ALA A 168 15.76 -16.73 3.54
CA ALA A 168 15.34 -16.69 2.15
C ALA A 168 13.89 -17.19 1.95
N THR A 169 13.44 -18.16 2.75
CA THR A 169 12.11 -18.76 2.60
C THR A 169 11.02 -18.10 3.47
N ARG A 170 11.40 -17.30 4.44
CA ARG A 170 10.47 -16.64 5.37
C ARG A 170 9.37 -15.84 4.65
N VAL A 171 9.72 -15.11 3.60
CA VAL A 171 8.78 -14.31 2.83
C VAL A 171 7.80 -15.12 1.98
N ALA A 172 8.07 -16.40 1.73
CA ALA A 172 7.16 -17.28 0.99
C ALA A 172 5.87 -17.57 1.76
N ALA A 173 5.94 -17.65 3.09
CA ALA A 173 4.76 -17.86 3.94
C ALA A 173 3.74 -16.72 3.81
N VAL A 174 4.20 -15.48 3.60
CA VAL A 174 3.36 -14.30 3.36
C VAL A 174 2.71 -14.37 1.99
N SER A 175 3.44 -14.85 0.97
CA SER A 175 2.97 -14.96 -0.40
C SER A 175 1.79 -15.93 -0.55
N TYR A 176 1.81 -17.05 0.18
CA TYR A 176 0.72 -18.04 0.12
C TYR A 176 -0.64 -17.49 0.55
N THR A 177 -0.64 -16.52 1.45
CA THR A 177 -1.85 -15.82 1.91
C THR A 177 -2.32 -14.74 0.93
N HIS A 178 -1.48 -14.27 0.02
CA HIS A 178 -1.80 -13.20 -0.93
C HIS A 178 -2.07 -13.70 -2.36
N LEU A 179 -1.57 -14.88 -2.73
CA LEU A 179 -1.78 -15.47 -4.07
C LEU A 179 -3.06 -16.31 -4.17
N THR A 180 -3.70 -16.63 -3.06
CA THR A 180 -4.96 -17.41 -3.00
C THR A 180 -6.21 -16.52 -2.93
N LEU A 181 -6.10 -15.23 -3.24
CA LEU A 181 -7.24 -14.29 -3.27
C LEU A 181 -7.44 -13.77 -4.70
#